data_45f8bbf9874e7793d1baed9f42185ae2
#
_entry.id   45f8bbf9874e7793d1baed9f42185ae2
#
_cell.length_a   1.000
_cell.length_b   1.000
_cell.length_c   1.000
_cell.angle_alpha   90.00
_cell.angle_beta   90.00
_cell.angle_gamma   90.00
#
_symmetry.space_group_name_H-M   'P 1'
#
loop_
_entity.id
_entity.type
_entity.pdbx_description
1 polymer ?
#
loop_
_entity_poly.entity_id
_entity_poly.type
_entity_poly.pdbx_seq_one_letter_code
_entity_poly.pdbx_strand_id
1 'polypeptide(L)'
;MKKRRFAVVGSGWRSLFYGRIAQALPAQFELAALGCRTEEKAARLRAEYGLPAVVGEAAVEAARPDFIVSAVNKQGMCETVRHWLAKGYPVLGETPAALSMEELTALWQLHQAGARVQVAEQYRWYPRYGAVLRLVRSGLL
;
A
#
# COMPACT_ATOMS: atom_id res chain seq x y z
N MET A 1 20.84 -3.24 6.04
CA MET A 1 19.88 -3.06 4.91
C MET A 1 19.62 -1.58 4.70
N LYS A 2 19.52 -1.11 3.45
CA LYS A 2 19.16 0.30 3.16
C LYS A 2 17.73 0.53 3.63
N LYS A 3 17.49 1.58 4.42
CA LYS A 3 16.15 2.03 4.84
C LYS A 3 15.28 2.31 3.60
N ARG A 4 14.07 1.79 3.58
CA ARG A 4 13.12 1.98 2.48
C ARG A 4 12.17 3.14 2.79
N ARG A 5 12.07 4.05 1.87
CA ARG A 5 11.14 5.18 1.93
C ARG A 5 9.86 4.82 1.17
N PHE A 6 8.71 5.06 1.74
CA PHE A 6 7.45 4.82 1.05
C PHE A 6 6.47 5.98 1.25
N ALA A 7 5.58 6.14 0.30
CA ALA A 7 4.45 7.02 0.47
C ALA A 7 3.15 6.21 0.49
N VAL A 8 2.18 6.69 1.25
CA VAL A 8 0.83 6.14 1.28
C VAL A 8 -0.10 7.07 0.51
N VAL A 9 -0.87 6.54 -0.43
CA VAL A 9 -1.94 7.26 -1.13
C VAL A 9 -3.27 6.78 -0.60
N GLY A 10 -4.04 7.73 -0.07
CA GLY A 10 -5.25 7.48 0.70
C GLY A 10 -5.07 7.90 2.15
N SER A 11 -6.12 8.47 2.74
CA SER A 11 -6.07 9.05 4.09
C SER A 11 -7.16 8.47 5.02
N GLY A 12 -7.57 7.22 4.76
CA GLY A 12 -8.49 6.46 5.58
C GLY A 12 -7.81 5.88 6.83
N TRP A 13 -8.59 5.16 7.65
CA TRP A 13 -8.08 4.52 8.87
C TRP A 13 -6.94 3.52 8.56
N ARG A 14 -6.97 2.87 7.40
CA ARG A 14 -5.94 1.91 6.99
C ARG A 14 -4.55 2.55 6.81
N SER A 15 -4.50 3.79 6.35
CA SER A 15 -3.25 4.53 6.19
C SER A 15 -2.48 4.70 7.51
N LEU A 16 -3.19 4.78 8.64
CA LEU A 16 -2.57 4.91 9.96
C LEU A 16 -1.74 3.67 10.35
N PHE A 17 -2.10 2.48 9.85
CA PHE A 17 -1.31 1.27 10.09
C PHE A 17 0.07 1.37 9.46
N TYR A 18 0.16 1.91 8.25
CA TYR A 18 1.43 2.12 7.58
C TYR A 18 2.30 3.16 8.29
N GLY A 19 1.68 4.21 8.82
CA GLY A 19 2.35 5.16 9.70
C GLY A 19 2.94 4.47 10.94
N ARG A 20 2.15 3.63 11.61
CA ARG A 20 2.59 2.86 12.79
C ARG A 20 3.72 1.87 12.45
N ILE A 21 3.67 1.23 11.27
CA ILE A 21 4.75 0.34 10.81
C ILE A 21 6.06 1.11 10.69
N ALA A 22 6.04 2.29 10.06
CA ALA A 22 7.25 3.11 9.96
C ALA A 22 7.78 3.57 11.32
N GLN A 23 6.90 3.90 12.26
CA GLN A 23 7.26 4.27 13.63
C GLN A 23 7.82 3.09 14.43
N ALA A 24 7.26 1.89 14.25
CA ALA A 24 7.70 0.67 14.96
C ALA A 24 9.01 0.09 14.38
N LEU A 25 9.30 0.34 13.11
CA LEU A 25 10.45 -0.20 12.40
C LEU A 25 11.30 0.90 11.74
N PRO A 26 11.75 1.93 12.50
CA PRO A 26 12.37 3.13 11.93
C PRO A 26 13.73 2.87 11.27
N ALA A 27 14.38 1.76 11.59
CA ALA A 27 15.62 1.34 10.95
C ALA A 27 15.39 0.75 9.55
N GLN A 28 14.16 0.26 9.27
CA GLN A 28 13.82 -0.42 8.02
C GLN A 28 12.99 0.46 7.10
N PHE A 29 12.05 1.23 7.66
CA PHE A 29 11.05 1.99 6.91
C PHE A 29 10.99 3.46 7.34
N GLU A 30 10.66 4.30 6.36
CA GLU A 30 10.31 5.70 6.54
C GLU A 30 9.04 6.00 5.75
N LEU A 31 8.02 6.51 6.44
CA LEU A 31 6.87 7.10 5.75
C LEU A 31 7.29 8.49 5.26
N ALA A 32 7.58 8.60 3.95
CA ALA A 32 8.05 9.84 3.34
C ALA A 32 6.91 10.83 3.08
N ALA A 33 5.72 10.33 2.76
CA ALA A 33 4.52 11.14 2.58
C ALA A 33 3.24 10.32 2.80
N LEU A 34 2.17 10.99 3.24
CA LEU A 34 0.82 10.46 3.25
C LEU A 34 -0.07 11.39 2.43
N GLY A 35 -0.45 10.95 1.22
CA GLY A 35 -1.23 11.71 0.25
C GLY A 35 -2.70 11.83 0.65
N CYS A 36 -3.15 13.06 0.83
CA CYS A 36 -4.53 13.43 1.13
C CYS A 36 -5.17 14.18 -0.03
N ARG A 37 -6.50 14.20 -0.07
CA ARG A 37 -7.25 14.98 -1.05
C ARG A 37 -7.47 16.44 -0.64
N THR A 38 -7.48 16.73 0.66
CA THR A 38 -7.75 18.07 1.18
C THR A 38 -6.72 18.46 2.23
N GLU A 39 -6.45 19.76 2.35
CA GLU A 39 -5.56 20.32 3.36
C GLU A 39 -6.11 20.13 4.78
N GLU A 40 -7.43 20.25 4.96
CA GLU A 40 -8.07 19.99 6.25
C GLU A 40 -7.69 18.58 6.78
N LYS A 41 -7.82 17.57 5.91
CA LYS A 41 -7.48 16.20 6.27
C LYS A 41 -5.98 16.03 6.53
N ALA A 42 -5.14 16.66 5.74
CA ALA A 42 -3.69 16.62 5.92
C ALA A 42 -3.28 17.29 7.23
N ALA A 43 -3.81 18.49 7.53
CA ALA A 43 -3.55 19.20 8.77
C ALA A 43 -3.95 18.38 10.00
N ARG A 44 -5.11 17.74 9.96
CA ARG A 44 -5.59 16.87 11.02
C ARG A 44 -4.63 15.69 11.25
N LEU A 45 -4.20 15.01 10.19
CA LEU A 45 -3.28 13.86 10.31
C LEU A 45 -1.90 14.25 10.83
N ARG A 46 -1.42 15.44 10.49
CA ARG A 46 -0.19 16.02 11.06
C ARG A 46 -0.35 16.31 12.55
N ALA A 47 -1.45 16.95 12.94
CA ALA A 47 -1.68 17.35 14.32
C ALA A 47 -1.95 16.18 15.27
N GLU A 48 -2.83 15.24 14.85
CA GLU A 48 -3.25 14.15 15.72
C GLU A 48 -2.25 12.98 15.77
N TYR A 49 -1.53 12.71 14.66
CA TYR A 49 -0.70 11.51 14.54
C TYR A 49 0.77 11.78 14.20
N GLY A 50 1.16 13.05 14.00
CA GLY A 50 2.53 13.39 13.61
C GLY A 50 2.95 12.82 12.25
N LEU A 51 2.00 12.52 11.37
CA LEU A 51 2.29 11.89 10.07
C LEU A 51 2.67 12.96 9.03
N PRO A 52 3.56 12.66 8.08
CA PRO A 52 3.96 13.59 7.02
C PRO A 52 2.88 13.69 5.92
N ALA A 53 1.69 14.16 6.31
CA ALA A 53 0.55 14.27 5.41
C ALA A 53 0.70 15.48 4.47
N VAL A 54 0.46 15.23 3.18
CA VAL A 54 0.59 16.21 2.09
C VAL A 54 -0.65 16.17 1.19
N VAL A 55 -0.87 17.23 0.43
CA VAL A 55 -1.98 17.32 -0.51
C VAL A 55 -1.48 17.27 -1.94
N GLY A 56 -2.13 16.43 -2.73
CA GLY A 56 -1.86 16.30 -4.17
C GLY A 56 -0.69 15.37 -4.49
N GLU A 57 -0.70 14.92 -5.72
CA GLU A 57 0.24 13.94 -6.24
C GLU A 57 1.66 14.47 -6.33
N ALA A 58 1.83 15.71 -6.79
CA ALA A 58 3.15 16.34 -6.91
C ALA A 58 3.90 16.40 -5.56
N ALA A 59 3.18 16.60 -4.45
CA ALA A 59 3.76 16.60 -3.12
C ALA A 59 4.18 15.18 -2.68
N VAL A 60 3.43 14.16 -3.08
CA VAL A 60 3.82 12.75 -2.85
C VAL A 60 5.10 12.41 -3.64
N GLU A 61 5.19 12.80 -4.91
CA GLU A 61 6.38 12.59 -5.76
C GLU A 61 7.60 13.36 -5.24
N ALA A 62 7.40 14.61 -4.80
CA ALA A 62 8.46 15.43 -4.22
C ALA A 62 9.10 14.79 -2.97
N ALA A 63 8.38 13.94 -2.24
CA ALA A 63 8.91 13.17 -1.12
C ALA A 63 9.86 12.04 -1.54
N ARG A 64 9.98 11.73 -2.83
CA ARG A 64 10.86 10.71 -3.44
C ARG A 64 10.75 9.34 -2.76
N PRO A 65 9.59 8.71 -2.76
CA PRO A 65 9.43 7.38 -2.18
C PRO A 65 10.08 6.31 -3.09
N ASP A 66 10.59 5.23 -2.49
CA ASP A 66 11.06 4.04 -3.20
C ASP A 66 9.89 3.20 -3.73
N PHE A 67 8.72 3.30 -3.10
CA PHE A 67 7.48 2.62 -3.51
C PHE A 67 6.24 3.33 -2.94
N ILE A 68 5.09 3.04 -3.55
CA ILE A 68 3.79 3.57 -3.15
C ILE A 68 2.97 2.47 -2.47
N VAL A 69 2.28 2.84 -1.40
CA VAL A 69 1.21 2.03 -0.81
C VAL A 69 -0.13 2.66 -1.19
N SER A 70 -0.95 1.94 -1.94
CA SER A 70 -2.32 2.38 -2.24
C SER A 70 -3.27 1.87 -1.17
N ALA A 71 -3.82 2.80 -0.38
CA ALA A 71 -4.79 2.57 0.69
C ALA A 71 -6.06 3.39 0.47
N VAL A 72 -6.47 3.53 -0.77
CA VAL A 72 -7.71 4.20 -1.18
C VAL A 72 -8.93 3.28 -0.98
N ASN A 73 -10.13 3.78 -1.25
CA ASN A 73 -11.32 2.94 -1.25
C ASN A 73 -11.24 1.88 -2.36
N LYS A 74 -11.99 0.80 -2.19
CA LYS A 74 -11.96 -0.35 -3.10
C LYS A 74 -12.32 -0.02 -4.55
N GLN A 75 -13.20 0.97 -4.77
CA GLN A 75 -13.63 1.37 -6.11
C GLN A 75 -12.51 2.07 -6.90
N GLY A 76 -11.65 2.82 -6.24
CA GLY A 76 -10.52 3.50 -6.89
C GLY A 76 -9.20 2.73 -6.82
N MET A 77 -9.19 1.53 -6.24
CA MET A 77 -7.95 0.81 -5.97
C MET A 77 -7.20 0.43 -7.25
N CYS A 78 -7.86 -0.26 -8.17
CA CYS A 78 -7.23 -0.72 -9.41
C CYS A 78 -6.69 0.45 -10.24
N GLU A 79 -7.47 1.51 -10.39
CA GLU A 79 -7.06 2.72 -11.11
C GLU A 79 -5.85 3.39 -10.45
N THR A 80 -5.88 3.57 -9.13
CA THR A 80 -4.75 4.16 -8.38
C THR A 80 -3.48 3.33 -8.51
N VAL A 81 -3.60 2.01 -8.41
CA VAL A 81 -2.45 1.11 -8.59
C VAL A 81 -1.87 1.25 -9.99
N ARG A 82 -2.71 1.18 -11.03
CA ARG A 82 -2.28 1.33 -12.43
C ARG A 82 -1.62 2.68 -12.69
N HIS A 83 -2.18 3.74 -12.14
CA HIS A 83 -1.66 5.10 -12.28
C HIS A 83 -0.22 5.20 -11.75
N TRP A 84 0.05 4.74 -10.54
CA TRP A 84 1.40 4.80 -9.95
C TRP A 84 2.38 3.84 -10.60
N LEU A 85 1.91 2.67 -11.08
CA LEU A 85 2.74 1.76 -11.88
C LEU A 85 3.16 2.42 -13.20
N ALA A 86 2.25 3.13 -13.89
CA ALA A 86 2.56 3.86 -15.12
C ALA A 86 3.62 4.96 -14.92
N LYS A 87 3.72 5.52 -13.72
CA LYS A 87 4.78 6.45 -13.31
C LYS A 87 6.11 5.77 -12.91
N GLY A 88 6.17 4.44 -13.00
CA GLY A 88 7.38 3.67 -12.71
C GLY A 88 7.58 3.30 -11.24
N TYR A 89 6.66 3.65 -10.34
CA TYR A 89 6.76 3.26 -8.95
C TYR A 89 6.36 1.80 -8.72
N PRO A 90 7.07 1.05 -7.88
CA PRO A 90 6.53 -0.18 -7.31
C PRO A 90 5.32 0.15 -6.44
N VAL A 91 4.28 -0.68 -6.50
CA VAL A 91 3.03 -0.43 -5.74
C VAL A 91 2.65 -1.64 -4.89
N LEU A 92 2.38 -1.38 -3.62
CA LEU A 92 1.67 -2.27 -2.71
C LEU A 92 0.22 -1.81 -2.62
N GLY A 93 -0.72 -2.54 -3.22
CA GLY A 93 -2.15 -2.25 -3.16
C GLY A 93 -2.83 -2.96 -1.99
N GLU A 94 -3.65 -2.26 -1.21
CA GLU A 94 -4.52 -2.90 -0.22
C GLU A 94 -5.59 -3.79 -0.87
N THR A 95 -6.13 -4.71 -0.10
CA THR A 95 -7.19 -5.62 -0.56
C THR A 95 -8.57 -4.95 -0.50
N PRO A 96 -9.45 -5.23 -1.48
CA PRO A 96 -9.19 -5.93 -2.74
C PRO A 96 -8.47 -5.05 -3.76
N ALA A 97 -7.52 -5.61 -4.51
CA ALA A 97 -6.78 -4.88 -5.54
C ALA A 97 -7.62 -4.62 -6.81
N ALA A 98 -8.65 -5.42 -7.03
CA ALA A 98 -9.56 -5.35 -8.16
C ALA A 98 -10.98 -5.78 -7.73
N LEU A 99 -12.00 -5.26 -8.41
CA LEU A 99 -13.41 -5.58 -8.16
C LEU A 99 -14.05 -6.40 -9.30
N SER A 100 -13.33 -6.58 -10.41
CA SER A 100 -13.77 -7.39 -11.53
C SER A 100 -12.63 -8.25 -12.08
N MET A 101 -12.98 -9.26 -12.84
CA MET A 101 -11.98 -10.10 -13.55
C MET A 101 -11.21 -9.29 -14.60
N GLU A 102 -11.83 -8.30 -15.21
CA GLU A 102 -11.19 -7.40 -16.16
C GLU A 102 -10.09 -6.58 -15.49
N GLU A 103 -10.40 -5.95 -14.35
CA GLU A 103 -9.41 -5.20 -13.54
C GLU A 103 -8.27 -6.10 -13.07
N LEU A 104 -8.59 -7.30 -12.57
CA LEU A 104 -7.59 -8.27 -12.12
C LEU A 104 -6.68 -8.71 -13.26
N THR A 105 -7.25 -9.00 -14.44
CA THR A 105 -6.50 -9.37 -15.63
C THR A 105 -5.58 -8.23 -16.08
N ALA A 106 -6.06 -7.00 -16.05
CA ALA A 106 -5.23 -5.84 -16.38
C ALA A 106 -4.02 -5.67 -15.44
N LEU A 107 -4.22 -5.84 -14.13
CA LEU A 107 -3.11 -5.83 -13.15
C LEU A 107 -2.13 -6.99 -13.38
N TRP A 108 -2.65 -8.17 -13.69
CA TRP A 108 -1.84 -9.34 -14.00
C TRP A 108 -0.98 -9.13 -15.25
N GLN A 109 -1.55 -8.57 -16.31
CA GLN A 109 -0.82 -8.24 -17.54
C GLN A 109 0.31 -7.24 -17.28
N LEU A 110 0.06 -6.21 -16.47
CA LEU A 110 1.10 -5.27 -16.05
C LEU A 110 2.22 -5.97 -15.28
N HIS A 111 1.86 -6.88 -14.37
CA HIS A 111 2.85 -7.67 -13.63
C HIS A 111 3.69 -8.55 -14.57
N GLN A 112 3.06 -9.24 -15.54
CA GLN A 112 3.77 -10.03 -16.55
C GLN A 112 4.70 -9.18 -17.43
N ALA A 113 4.34 -7.92 -17.67
CA ALA A 113 5.17 -6.95 -18.39
C ALA A 113 6.30 -6.35 -17.53
N GLY A 114 6.48 -6.83 -16.30
CA GLY A 114 7.57 -6.40 -15.41
C GLY A 114 7.21 -5.30 -14.41
N ALA A 115 5.96 -4.85 -14.36
CA ALA A 115 5.54 -3.90 -13.33
C ALA A 115 5.60 -4.53 -11.93
N ARG A 116 6.16 -3.79 -10.99
CA ARG A 116 6.33 -4.25 -9.60
C ARG A 116 5.10 -3.94 -8.77
N VAL A 117 4.11 -4.83 -8.84
CA VAL A 117 2.87 -4.74 -8.07
C VAL A 117 2.75 -5.91 -7.10
N GLN A 118 2.27 -5.63 -5.91
CA GLN A 118 1.94 -6.63 -4.89
C GLN A 118 0.65 -6.24 -4.18
N VAL A 119 -0.17 -7.24 -3.85
CA VAL A 119 -1.37 -7.07 -3.02
C VAL A 119 -1.00 -7.34 -1.56
N ALA A 120 -1.48 -6.47 -0.67
CA ALA A 120 -1.22 -6.54 0.77
C ALA A 120 -2.05 -7.65 1.46
N GLU A 121 -1.86 -8.89 1.01
CA GLU A 121 -2.55 -10.06 1.57
C GLU A 121 -1.80 -10.58 2.79
N GLN A 122 -2.06 -9.97 3.94
CA GLN A 122 -1.35 -10.27 5.19
C GLN A 122 -1.76 -11.60 5.84
N TYR A 123 -2.93 -12.14 5.52
CA TYR A 123 -3.42 -13.37 6.17
C TYR A 123 -2.49 -14.55 5.98
N ARG A 124 -1.83 -14.64 4.83
CA ARG A 124 -0.85 -15.71 4.56
C ARG A 124 0.29 -15.79 5.58
N TRP A 125 0.54 -14.71 6.32
CA TRP A 125 1.61 -14.62 7.30
C TRP A 125 1.16 -14.91 8.74
N TYR A 126 -0.13 -15.07 8.96
CA TYR A 126 -0.63 -15.38 10.30
C TYR A 126 -0.37 -16.84 10.65
N PRO A 127 0.20 -17.15 11.84
CA PRO A 127 0.55 -18.51 12.25
C PRO A 127 -0.60 -19.52 12.14
N ARG A 128 -1.84 -19.08 12.42
CA ARG A 128 -3.05 -19.91 12.31
C ARG A 128 -3.29 -20.42 10.87
N TYR A 129 -3.04 -19.60 9.86
CA TYR A 129 -3.21 -20.04 8.46
C TYR A 129 -2.08 -20.98 8.03
N GLY A 130 -0.87 -20.79 8.55
CA GLY A 130 0.22 -21.75 8.39
C GLY A 130 -0.11 -23.12 9.00
N ALA A 131 -0.78 -23.15 10.16
CA ALA A 131 -1.24 -24.39 10.78
C ALA A 131 -2.31 -25.09 9.92
N VAL A 132 -3.33 -24.36 9.44
CA VAL A 132 -4.35 -24.90 8.54
C VAL A 132 -3.73 -25.45 7.27
N LEU A 133 -2.80 -24.72 6.65
CA LEU A 133 -2.12 -25.19 5.44
C LEU A 133 -1.30 -26.48 5.66
N ARG A 134 -0.68 -26.64 6.83
CA ARG A 134 0.01 -27.90 7.19
C ARG A 134 -0.99 -29.06 7.32
N LEU A 135 -2.15 -28.84 7.96
CA LEU A 135 -3.19 -29.87 8.09
C LEU A 135 -3.74 -30.30 6.72
N VAL A 136 -4.04 -29.35 5.83
CA VAL A 136 -4.47 -29.67 4.46
C VAL A 136 -3.42 -30.48 3.73
N ARG A 137 -2.13 -30.10 3.81
CA ARG A 137 -1.04 -30.81 3.14
C ARG A 137 -0.74 -32.19 3.71
N SER A 138 -1.07 -32.41 4.98
CA SER A 138 -0.91 -33.73 5.61
C SER A 138 -2.06 -34.71 5.30
N GLY A 139 -3.10 -34.26 4.58
CA GLY A 139 -4.27 -35.09 4.27
C GLY A 139 -5.20 -35.33 5.45
N LEU A 140 -5.12 -34.51 6.52
CA LEU A 140 -6.01 -34.58 7.68
C LEU A 140 -7.28 -33.74 7.52
N LEU A 141 -7.39 -32.96 6.44
CA LEU A 141 -8.56 -32.18 6.02
C LEU A 141 -8.83 -32.39 4.54
#